data_7f050490a72acec12fb39b3ce8e2b6ca
#
_entry.id   7f050490a72acec12fb39b3ce8e2b6ca
#
_cell.length_a   1.000
_cell.length_b   1.000
_cell.length_c   1.000
_cell.angle_alpha   90.00
_cell.angle_beta   90.00
_cell.angle_gamma   90.00
#
_symmetry.space_group_name_H-M   'P 1'
#
loop_
_entity.id
_entity.type
_entity.pdbx_description
1 polymer ?
#
loop_
_entity_poly.entity_id
_entity_poly.type
_entity_poly.pdbx_seq_one_letter_code
_entity_poly.pdbx_strand_id
1 'polypeptide(L)'
;TMMGAFLCNTDDNNATFQAMKEYFQPVEGVEAPAKIPFSSERKWSAVTLDGIGTLVVGAPERLCKGKLPDVVTKVMKEGKRVLLAGLTDVIEDKTLDPERIRLVAAIVITDPLRENAASAITYFRNQGVAVKVISGDNPVMVSAVAKQAGIEHAENYVDMSMIHPEDMDRVVQEYTVFGRVSPQQKKLLVTAMQKQGHR
;
A
#
# COMPACT_ATOMS: atom_id res chain seq x y z
N THR A 1 2.30 -24.65 -4.27
CA THR A 1 2.27 -23.85 -3.01
C THR A 1 0.88 -23.26 -2.80
N MET A 2 0.48 -22.98 -1.54
CA MET A 2 -0.80 -22.28 -1.23
C MET A 2 -0.93 -20.96 -2.00
N MET A 3 0.16 -20.20 -2.09
CA MET A 3 0.17 -18.94 -2.85
C MET A 3 -0.08 -19.16 -4.35
N GLY A 4 0.49 -20.21 -4.94
CA GLY A 4 0.23 -20.57 -6.34
C GLY A 4 -1.23 -20.94 -6.59
N ALA A 5 -1.87 -21.68 -5.66
CA ALA A 5 -3.31 -22.00 -5.74
C ALA A 5 -4.18 -20.74 -5.57
N PHE A 6 -3.82 -19.85 -4.64
CA PHE A 6 -4.48 -18.55 -4.48
C PHE A 6 -4.43 -17.73 -5.79
N LEU A 7 -3.23 -17.61 -6.40
CA LEU A 7 -3.01 -16.81 -7.60
C LEU A 7 -3.68 -17.40 -8.86
N CYS A 8 -3.86 -18.72 -8.91
CA CYS A 8 -4.64 -19.38 -9.96
C CYS A 8 -6.14 -19.06 -9.86
N ASN A 9 -6.65 -18.93 -8.64
CA ASN A 9 -8.06 -18.75 -8.35
C ASN A 9 -8.50 -17.28 -8.18
N THR A 10 -7.57 -16.32 -8.23
CA THR A 10 -7.92 -14.89 -8.17
C THR A 10 -8.08 -14.31 -9.57
N ASP A 11 -9.09 -13.45 -9.74
CA ASP A 11 -9.32 -12.68 -10.98
C ASP A 11 -8.55 -11.36 -10.99
N ASP A 12 -7.80 -11.07 -9.93
CA ASP A 12 -7.03 -9.84 -9.79
C ASP A 12 -5.87 -9.80 -10.80
N ASN A 13 -5.73 -8.69 -11.50
CA ASN A 13 -4.75 -8.52 -12.58
C ASN A 13 -4.01 -7.18 -12.53
N ASN A 14 -3.74 -6.65 -11.34
CA ASN A 14 -2.88 -5.48 -11.19
C ASN A 14 -1.39 -5.86 -11.16
N ALA A 15 -0.50 -4.88 -11.30
CA ALA A 15 0.95 -5.09 -11.37
C ALA A 15 1.50 -5.90 -10.17
N THR A 16 0.93 -5.72 -8.99
CA THR A 16 1.29 -6.49 -7.78
C THR A 16 1.01 -7.98 -7.95
N PHE A 17 -0.19 -8.31 -8.44
CA PHE A 17 -0.58 -9.71 -8.68
C PHE A 17 0.22 -10.33 -9.84
N GLN A 18 0.54 -9.55 -10.87
CA GLN A 18 1.42 -10.03 -11.96
C GLN A 18 2.81 -10.41 -11.44
N ALA A 19 3.45 -9.53 -10.66
CA ALA A 19 4.74 -9.83 -10.03
C ALA A 19 4.68 -11.05 -9.11
N MET A 20 3.58 -11.22 -8.37
CA MET A 20 3.37 -12.40 -7.53
C MET A 20 3.19 -13.67 -8.37
N LYS A 21 2.47 -13.62 -9.49
CA LYS A 21 2.28 -14.75 -10.42
C LYS A 21 3.59 -15.19 -11.07
N GLU A 22 4.47 -14.25 -11.42
CA GLU A 22 5.81 -14.56 -11.94
C GLU A 22 6.67 -15.28 -10.90
N TYR A 23 6.63 -14.86 -9.64
CA TYR A 23 7.44 -15.44 -8.57
C TYR A 23 6.92 -16.79 -8.07
N PHE A 24 5.63 -16.88 -7.74
CA PHE A 24 5.06 -18.06 -7.09
C PHE A 24 4.54 -19.12 -8.06
N GLN A 25 4.40 -18.80 -9.31
CA GLN A 25 3.84 -19.65 -10.36
C GLN A 25 2.47 -20.26 -10.00
N PRO A 26 1.38 -19.88 -10.67
CA PRO A 26 0.04 -20.41 -10.41
C PRO A 26 0.04 -21.94 -10.42
N VAL A 27 -0.77 -22.53 -9.54
CA VAL A 27 -0.93 -23.99 -9.42
C VAL A 27 -2.38 -24.30 -9.73
N GLU A 28 -2.61 -25.05 -10.80
CA GLU A 28 -3.94 -25.50 -11.25
C GLU A 28 -4.40 -26.75 -10.44
N GLY A 29 -5.71 -27.03 -10.55
CA GLY A 29 -6.31 -28.24 -9.98
C GLY A 29 -6.63 -28.17 -8.49
N VAL A 30 -6.50 -27.01 -7.84
CA VAL A 30 -7.00 -26.79 -6.48
C VAL A 30 -8.32 -26.03 -6.57
N GLU A 31 -9.39 -26.67 -6.07
CA GLU A 31 -10.71 -26.05 -6.06
C GLU A 31 -10.78 -24.91 -5.04
N ALA A 32 -11.44 -23.83 -5.44
CA ALA A 32 -11.68 -22.65 -4.62
C ALA A 32 -13.19 -22.37 -4.55
N PRO A 33 -13.89 -22.95 -3.55
CA PRO A 33 -15.34 -22.82 -3.43
C PRO A 33 -15.81 -21.38 -3.20
N ALA A 34 -14.94 -20.51 -2.70
CA ALA A 34 -15.26 -19.09 -2.52
C ALA A 34 -14.06 -18.20 -2.78
N LYS A 35 -14.31 -17.02 -3.35
CA LYS A 35 -13.31 -15.99 -3.56
C LYS A 35 -13.86 -14.60 -3.31
N ILE A 36 -13.03 -13.73 -2.78
CA ILE A 36 -13.30 -12.31 -2.58
C ILE A 36 -12.21 -11.55 -3.34
N PRO A 37 -12.55 -10.90 -4.48
CA PRO A 37 -11.58 -10.16 -5.28
C PRO A 37 -11.06 -8.95 -4.51
N PHE A 38 -9.89 -8.45 -4.90
CA PHE A 38 -9.31 -7.24 -4.32
C PHE A 38 -10.21 -6.02 -4.53
N SER A 39 -10.24 -5.15 -3.55
CA SER A 39 -10.75 -3.78 -3.74
C SER A 39 -9.81 -2.78 -3.07
N SER A 40 -9.68 -1.60 -3.69
CA SER A 40 -8.84 -0.51 -3.16
C SER A 40 -9.35 0.03 -1.81
N GLU A 41 -10.62 -0.14 -1.51
CA GLU A 41 -11.23 0.23 -0.22
C GLU A 41 -10.87 -0.77 0.87
N ARG A 42 -11.03 -2.08 0.60
CA ARG A 42 -10.69 -3.15 1.55
C ARG A 42 -9.18 -3.35 1.68
N LYS A 43 -8.43 -3.18 0.60
CA LYS A 43 -6.97 -3.41 0.49
C LYS A 43 -6.55 -4.85 0.76
N TRP A 44 -7.43 -5.80 0.53
CA TRP A 44 -7.16 -7.23 0.62
C TRP A 44 -8.05 -8.02 -0.34
N SER A 45 -7.63 -9.25 -0.63
CA SER A 45 -8.40 -10.27 -1.34
C SER A 45 -8.28 -11.60 -0.60
N ALA A 46 -9.20 -12.53 -0.86
CA ALA A 46 -9.19 -13.83 -0.22
C ALA A 46 -9.67 -14.93 -1.19
N VAL A 47 -9.13 -16.13 -0.99
CA VAL A 47 -9.53 -17.34 -1.69
C VAL A 47 -9.66 -18.46 -0.67
N THR A 48 -10.84 -19.06 -0.60
CA THR A 48 -11.06 -20.26 0.20
C THR A 48 -10.57 -21.47 -0.63
N LEU A 49 -9.61 -22.21 -0.10
CA LEU A 49 -9.04 -23.39 -0.72
C LEU A 49 -9.54 -24.64 0.01
N ASP A 50 -10.03 -25.61 -0.74
CA ASP A 50 -10.58 -26.83 -0.16
C ASP A 50 -9.53 -27.58 0.69
N GLY A 51 -9.94 -28.02 1.88
CA GLY A 51 -9.07 -28.72 2.84
C GLY A 51 -7.96 -27.86 3.50
N ILE A 52 -7.86 -26.54 3.18
CA ILE A 52 -6.82 -25.64 3.69
C ILE A 52 -7.41 -24.53 4.54
N GLY A 53 -8.55 -23.97 4.14
CA GLY A 53 -9.17 -22.78 4.71
C GLY A 53 -9.04 -21.55 3.80
N THR A 54 -9.33 -20.39 4.33
CA THR A 54 -9.31 -19.13 3.55
C THR A 54 -7.97 -18.45 3.66
N LEU A 55 -7.26 -18.38 2.53
CA LEU A 55 -6.03 -17.59 2.42
C LEU A 55 -6.39 -16.14 2.06
N VAL A 56 -5.97 -15.21 2.91
CA VAL A 56 -6.13 -13.77 2.74
C VAL A 56 -4.81 -13.14 2.41
N VAL A 57 -4.78 -12.27 1.41
CA VAL A 57 -3.59 -11.50 1.02
C VAL A 57 -3.96 -10.02 0.97
N GLY A 58 -3.20 -9.17 1.64
CA GLY A 58 -3.52 -7.75 1.69
C GLY A 58 -2.52 -6.87 2.41
N ALA A 59 -2.89 -5.60 2.53
CA ALA A 59 -2.09 -4.60 3.22
C ALA A 59 -1.89 -4.96 4.70
N PRO A 60 -0.68 -4.76 5.25
CA PRO A 60 -0.35 -5.14 6.62
C PRO A 60 -1.33 -4.60 7.66
N GLU A 61 -1.76 -3.36 7.51
CA GLU A 61 -2.70 -2.69 8.42
C GLU A 61 -4.12 -3.27 8.39
N ARG A 62 -4.44 -4.13 7.42
CA ARG A 62 -5.74 -4.81 7.32
C ARG A 62 -5.70 -6.21 7.90
N LEU A 63 -4.53 -6.84 7.89
CA LEU A 63 -4.36 -8.21 8.39
C LEU A 63 -3.79 -8.27 9.81
N CYS A 64 -3.21 -7.17 10.32
CA CYS A 64 -2.73 -7.06 11.69
C CYS A 64 -3.55 -6.04 12.48
N LYS A 65 -3.92 -6.38 13.71
CA LYS A 65 -4.45 -5.42 14.68
C LYS A 65 -3.29 -4.81 15.49
N GLY A 66 -3.30 -3.49 15.62
CA GLY A 66 -2.28 -2.78 16.40
C GLY A 66 -0.93 -2.64 15.71
N LYS A 67 0.16 -2.89 16.44
CA LYS A 67 1.52 -2.69 15.93
C LYS A 67 1.90 -3.77 14.93
N LEU A 68 2.38 -3.33 13.76
CA LEU A 68 2.93 -4.25 12.76
C LEU A 68 4.19 -4.96 13.28
N PRO A 69 4.47 -6.20 12.84
CA PRO A 69 5.73 -6.87 13.16
C PRO A 69 6.94 -5.99 12.80
N ASP A 70 7.96 -6.00 13.65
CA ASP A 70 9.13 -5.13 13.48
C ASP A 70 9.86 -5.38 12.14
N VAL A 71 9.89 -6.62 11.67
CA VAL A 71 10.45 -6.98 10.36
C VAL A 71 9.67 -6.30 9.22
N VAL A 72 8.35 -6.26 9.29
CA VAL A 72 7.49 -5.60 8.29
C VAL A 72 7.77 -4.09 8.29
N THR A 73 7.78 -3.49 9.48
CA THR A 73 8.07 -2.06 9.65
C THR A 73 9.46 -1.70 9.13
N LYS A 74 10.47 -2.54 9.38
CA LYS A 74 11.84 -2.34 8.88
C LYS A 74 11.87 -2.31 7.35
N VAL A 75 11.27 -3.30 6.72
CA VAL A 75 11.24 -3.42 5.24
C VAL A 75 10.48 -2.25 4.59
N MET A 76 9.38 -1.80 5.22
CA MET A 76 8.65 -0.62 4.75
C MET A 76 9.48 0.67 4.86
N LYS A 77 10.29 0.82 5.92
CA LYS A 77 11.24 1.95 6.06
C LYS A 77 12.35 1.94 5.00
N GLU A 78 12.61 0.81 4.36
CA GLU A 78 13.49 0.70 3.19
C GLU A 78 12.81 1.09 1.87
N GLY A 79 11.56 1.55 1.90
CA GLY A 79 10.79 1.93 0.72
C GLY A 79 10.19 0.76 -0.06
N LYS A 80 10.18 -0.44 0.52
CA LYS A 80 9.62 -1.63 -0.11
C LYS A 80 8.15 -1.81 0.27
N ARG A 81 7.33 -2.21 -0.68
CA ARG A 81 5.93 -2.58 -0.44
C ARG A 81 5.87 -3.94 0.21
N VAL A 82 5.07 -4.07 1.26
CA VAL A 82 4.83 -5.34 1.93
C VAL A 82 3.35 -5.69 1.84
N LEU A 83 3.05 -6.92 1.46
CA LEU A 83 1.76 -7.56 1.67
C LEU A 83 1.92 -8.66 2.71
N LEU A 84 0.89 -8.88 3.50
CA LEU A 84 0.82 -10.03 4.38
C LEU A 84 -0.12 -11.09 3.78
N ALA A 85 0.24 -12.33 4.00
CA ALA A 85 -0.62 -13.48 3.76
C ALA A 85 -0.96 -14.14 5.09
N GLY A 86 -2.21 -14.49 5.28
CA GLY A 86 -2.70 -15.14 6.50
C GLY A 86 -3.82 -16.12 6.20
N LEU A 87 -3.96 -17.10 7.06
CA LEU A 87 -5.04 -18.08 7.04
C LEU A 87 -6.10 -17.70 8.08
N THR A 88 -7.34 -17.80 7.68
CA THR A 88 -8.51 -17.70 8.56
C THR A 88 -9.54 -18.76 8.18
N ASP A 89 -10.57 -18.87 8.98
CA ASP A 89 -11.75 -19.68 8.64
C ASP A 89 -12.55 -19.03 7.50
N VAL A 90 -13.85 -19.23 7.46
CA VAL A 90 -14.71 -18.59 6.48
C VAL A 90 -14.85 -17.09 6.78
N ILE A 91 -14.77 -16.27 5.73
CA ILE A 91 -15.05 -14.82 5.82
C ILE A 91 -16.53 -14.60 5.50
N GLU A 92 -17.28 -14.10 6.46
CA GLU A 92 -18.69 -13.75 6.32
C GLU A 92 -18.84 -12.28 5.91
N ASP A 93 -19.78 -11.98 5.03
CA ASP A 93 -20.13 -10.62 4.59
C ASP A 93 -18.95 -9.75 4.12
N LYS A 94 -17.90 -10.38 3.60
CA LYS A 94 -16.66 -9.70 3.18
C LYS A 94 -16.02 -8.84 4.29
N THR A 95 -16.29 -9.19 5.56
CA THR A 95 -15.71 -8.56 6.73
C THR A 95 -14.55 -9.39 7.24
N LEU A 96 -13.39 -8.76 7.39
CA LEU A 96 -12.17 -9.40 7.87
C LEU A 96 -11.97 -9.05 9.34
N ASP A 97 -11.82 -10.08 10.18
CA ASP A 97 -11.41 -9.92 11.57
C ASP A 97 -9.91 -10.22 11.71
N PRO A 98 -9.06 -9.20 11.93
CA PRO A 98 -7.62 -9.40 12.05
C PRO A 98 -7.21 -10.31 13.22
N GLU A 99 -8.04 -10.43 14.27
CA GLU A 99 -7.74 -11.29 15.43
C GLU A 99 -7.85 -12.79 15.09
N ARG A 100 -8.62 -13.12 14.06
CA ARG A 100 -8.82 -14.50 13.60
C ARG A 100 -7.84 -14.90 12.48
N ILE A 101 -6.93 -14.01 12.10
CA ILE A 101 -5.95 -14.27 11.05
C ILE A 101 -4.66 -14.83 11.65
N ARG A 102 -4.29 -16.02 11.24
CA ARG A 102 -2.97 -16.58 11.49
C ARG A 102 -2.03 -16.19 10.35
N LEU A 103 -1.17 -15.21 10.57
CA LEU A 103 -0.19 -14.78 9.58
C LEU A 103 0.75 -15.94 9.22
N VAL A 104 0.99 -16.14 7.93
CA VAL A 104 1.82 -17.23 7.40
C VAL A 104 3.00 -16.75 6.58
N ALA A 105 2.91 -15.55 5.95
CA ALA A 105 4.02 -15.00 5.18
C ALA A 105 3.93 -13.47 5.07
N ALA A 106 5.08 -12.84 4.83
CA ALA A 106 5.20 -11.49 4.34
C ALA A 106 5.78 -11.53 2.92
N ILE A 107 5.12 -10.87 1.98
CA ILE A 107 5.51 -10.78 0.58
C ILE A 107 6.07 -9.38 0.39
N VAL A 108 7.34 -9.30 0.00
CA VAL A 108 8.04 -8.03 -0.22
C VAL A 108 8.12 -7.76 -1.72
N ILE A 109 7.62 -6.61 -2.13
CA ILE A 109 7.64 -6.17 -3.51
C ILE A 109 8.50 -4.91 -3.59
N THR A 110 9.48 -4.93 -4.50
CA THR A 110 10.34 -3.78 -4.76
C THR A 110 9.92 -3.15 -6.07
N ASP A 111 9.53 -1.88 -6.01
CA ASP A 111 9.27 -1.06 -7.18
C ASP A 111 10.52 -0.19 -7.41
N PRO A 112 11.32 -0.44 -8.45
CA PRO A 112 12.48 0.39 -8.72
C PRO A 112 12.04 1.81 -9.08
N LEU A 113 12.77 2.80 -8.57
CA LEU A 113 12.59 4.18 -9.02
C LEU A 113 12.89 4.27 -10.52
N ARG A 114 12.10 5.06 -11.24
CA ARG A 114 12.40 5.36 -12.65
C ARG A 114 13.78 6.02 -12.75
N GLU A 115 14.58 5.64 -13.75
CA GLU A 115 15.95 6.11 -13.93
C GLU A 115 16.09 7.65 -13.90
N ASN A 116 15.08 8.35 -14.41
CA ASN A 116 15.07 9.83 -14.50
C ASN A 116 14.38 10.51 -13.30
N ALA A 117 13.87 9.77 -12.31
CA ALA A 117 13.12 10.38 -11.21
C ALA A 117 14.00 11.36 -10.42
N ALA A 118 15.19 10.92 -10.02
CA ALA A 118 16.12 11.75 -9.25
C ALA A 118 16.61 13.00 -10.03
N SER A 119 16.88 12.87 -11.33
CA SER A 119 17.29 13.99 -12.18
C SER A 119 16.15 15.00 -12.37
N ALA A 120 14.91 14.54 -12.58
CA ALA A 120 13.76 15.41 -12.70
C ALA A 120 13.50 16.19 -11.40
N ILE A 121 13.58 15.53 -10.24
CA ILE A 121 13.42 16.17 -8.93
C ILE A 121 14.52 17.21 -8.70
N THR A 122 15.79 16.88 -9.04
CA THR A 122 16.91 17.82 -8.96
C THR A 122 16.68 19.03 -9.87
N TYR A 123 16.18 18.83 -11.06
CA TYR A 123 15.83 19.92 -11.98
C TYR A 123 14.79 20.86 -11.36
N PHE A 124 13.66 20.35 -10.86
CA PHE A 124 12.63 21.17 -10.23
C PHE A 124 13.15 21.93 -9.01
N ARG A 125 13.93 21.27 -8.17
CA ARG A 125 14.58 21.91 -7.01
C ARG A 125 15.46 23.09 -7.44
N ASN A 126 16.30 22.93 -8.48
CA ASN A 126 17.16 23.98 -9.00
C ASN A 126 16.39 25.17 -9.60
N GLN A 127 15.12 24.94 -9.98
CA GLN A 127 14.19 25.99 -10.41
C GLN A 127 13.41 26.63 -9.24
N GLY A 128 13.73 26.28 -8.00
CA GLY A 128 13.03 26.79 -6.82
C GLY A 128 11.60 26.21 -6.63
N VAL A 129 11.30 25.09 -7.30
CA VAL A 129 9.99 24.44 -7.19
C VAL A 129 10.01 23.44 -6.03
N ALA A 130 9.14 23.64 -5.05
CA ALA A 130 8.93 22.69 -3.97
C ALA A 130 8.15 21.46 -4.47
N VAL A 131 8.70 20.27 -4.26
CA VAL A 131 8.05 19.01 -4.64
C VAL A 131 7.36 18.40 -3.45
N LYS A 132 6.08 18.06 -3.60
CA LYS A 132 5.28 17.36 -2.58
C LYS A 132 4.78 16.02 -3.14
N VAL A 133 4.69 14.99 -2.28
CA VAL A 133 4.28 13.64 -2.69
C VAL A 133 2.91 13.31 -2.13
N ILE A 134 1.99 12.90 -3.01
CA ILE A 134 0.64 12.49 -2.65
C ILE A 134 0.44 11.03 -3.11
N SER A 135 0.24 10.11 -2.16
CA SER A 135 0.08 8.69 -2.45
C SER A 135 -1.05 8.04 -1.63
N GLY A 136 -1.70 7.04 -2.20
CA GLY A 136 -2.62 6.17 -1.47
C GLY A 136 -1.92 5.11 -0.60
N ASP A 137 -0.61 4.95 -0.73
CA ASP A 137 0.20 3.96 -0.03
C ASP A 137 0.56 4.40 1.41
N ASN A 138 1.17 3.48 2.16
CA ASN A 138 1.59 3.74 3.54
C ASN A 138 2.60 4.90 3.61
N PRO A 139 2.39 5.92 4.49
CA PRO A 139 3.22 7.13 4.53
C PRO A 139 4.70 6.85 4.85
N VAL A 140 5.01 5.86 5.67
CA VAL A 140 6.40 5.50 6.01
C VAL A 140 7.15 5.00 4.78
N MET A 141 6.51 4.13 4.00
CA MET A 141 7.09 3.63 2.75
C MET A 141 7.24 4.75 1.72
N VAL A 142 6.20 5.57 1.55
CA VAL A 142 6.21 6.70 0.59
C VAL A 142 7.30 7.70 0.94
N SER A 143 7.48 8.02 2.23
CA SER A 143 8.56 8.87 2.74
C SER A 143 9.94 8.30 2.39
N ALA A 144 10.15 7.00 2.60
CA ALA A 144 11.41 6.33 2.27
C ALA A 144 11.73 6.40 0.77
N VAL A 145 10.75 6.14 -0.10
CA VAL A 145 10.89 6.25 -1.57
C VAL A 145 11.16 7.70 -1.98
N ALA A 146 10.44 8.67 -1.41
CA ALA A 146 10.64 10.10 -1.68
C ALA A 146 12.06 10.55 -1.31
N LYS A 147 12.58 10.07 -0.18
CA LYS A 147 13.95 10.33 0.26
C LYS A 147 14.99 9.73 -0.70
N GLN A 148 14.79 8.49 -1.15
CA GLN A 148 15.65 7.85 -2.14
C GLN A 148 15.64 8.59 -3.48
N ALA A 149 14.50 9.19 -3.85
CA ALA A 149 14.35 10.01 -5.05
C ALA A 149 14.97 11.43 -4.92
N GLY A 150 15.44 11.83 -3.73
CA GLY A 150 16.09 13.12 -3.48
C GLY A 150 15.10 14.26 -3.20
N ILE A 151 13.88 13.97 -2.73
CA ILE A 151 12.90 14.97 -2.30
C ILE A 151 13.32 15.53 -0.94
N GLU A 152 13.46 16.85 -0.86
CA GLU A 152 13.81 17.56 0.38
C GLU A 152 12.67 17.44 1.39
N HIS A 153 13.02 17.33 2.68
CA HIS A 153 12.08 17.18 3.78
C HIS A 153 11.10 15.98 3.63
N ALA A 154 11.53 14.93 2.93
CA ALA A 154 10.72 13.71 2.77
C ALA A 154 10.42 12.99 4.11
N GLU A 155 11.19 13.26 5.17
CA GLU A 155 10.93 12.82 6.55
C GLU A 155 9.68 13.44 7.15
N ASN A 156 9.22 14.60 6.65
CA ASN A 156 8.00 15.27 7.09
C ASN A 156 6.81 14.65 6.35
N TYR A 157 6.35 13.52 6.84
CA TYR A 157 5.21 12.80 6.29
C TYR A 157 4.02 12.76 7.22
N VAL A 158 2.84 12.59 6.67
CA VAL A 158 1.58 12.49 7.42
C VAL A 158 0.72 11.34 6.89
N ASP A 159 0.00 10.69 7.83
CA ASP A 159 -1.03 9.71 7.54
C ASP A 159 -2.38 10.41 7.36
N MET A 160 -2.83 10.54 6.12
CA MET A 160 -4.06 11.26 5.79
C MET A 160 -5.33 10.56 6.27
N SER A 161 -5.27 9.27 6.66
CA SER A 161 -6.42 8.58 7.26
C SER A 161 -6.79 9.12 8.65
N MET A 162 -5.89 9.87 9.29
CA MET A 162 -6.06 10.48 10.61
C MET A 162 -6.35 11.98 10.55
N ILE A 163 -6.45 12.57 9.35
CA ILE A 163 -6.58 14.02 9.16
C ILE A 163 -8.01 14.39 8.80
N HIS A 164 -8.55 15.38 9.50
CA HIS A 164 -9.85 15.94 9.22
C HIS A 164 -9.79 16.97 8.10
N PRO A 165 -10.88 17.16 7.31
CA PRO A 165 -10.93 18.14 6.20
C PRO A 165 -10.60 19.57 6.59
N GLU A 166 -10.92 19.98 7.81
CA GLU A 166 -10.65 21.32 8.36
C GLU A 166 -9.16 21.61 8.61
N ASP A 167 -8.32 20.56 8.74
CA ASP A 167 -6.89 20.70 8.95
C ASP A 167 -6.07 20.83 7.65
N MET A 168 -6.69 20.76 6.48
CA MET A 168 -5.98 20.69 5.20
C MET A 168 -5.02 21.85 4.97
N ASP A 169 -5.44 23.09 5.28
CA ASP A 169 -4.62 24.29 5.05
C ASP A 169 -3.34 24.28 5.91
N ARG A 170 -3.39 23.73 7.13
CA ARG A 170 -2.23 23.52 8.02
C ARG A 170 -1.35 22.40 7.51
N VAL A 171 -1.96 21.26 7.20
CA VAL A 171 -1.26 20.02 6.81
C VAL A 171 -0.45 20.22 5.52
N VAL A 172 -0.95 20.97 4.54
CA VAL A 172 -0.18 21.25 3.32
C VAL A 172 1.04 22.14 3.52
N GLN A 173 1.11 22.89 4.61
CA GLN A 173 2.28 23.70 4.97
C GLN A 173 3.33 22.87 5.70
N GLU A 174 2.90 22.05 6.66
CA GLU A 174 3.77 21.33 7.58
C GLU A 174 4.44 20.11 6.93
N TYR A 175 3.76 19.44 5.98
CA TYR A 175 4.20 18.16 5.45
C TYR A 175 4.60 18.20 3.98
N THR A 176 5.55 17.34 3.64
CA THR A 176 6.05 17.15 2.28
C THR A 176 5.45 15.89 1.65
N VAL A 177 5.21 14.85 2.44
CA VAL A 177 4.73 13.55 1.98
C VAL A 177 3.38 13.23 2.64
N PHE A 178 2.39 12.95 1.80
CA PHE A 178 1.02 12.62 2.20
C PHE A 178 0.75 11.17 1.81
N GLY A 179 0.60 10.29 2.80
CA GLY A 179 0.29 8.88 2.60
C GLY A 179 -1.16 8.54 2.95
N ARG A 180 -1.66 7.41 2.46
CA ARG A 180 -3.06 6.95 2.62
C ARG A 180 -4.11 7.96 2.17
N VAL A 181 -3.78 8.72 1.14
CA VAL A 181 -4.66 9.76 0.58
C VAL A 181 -5.80 9.11 -0.19
N SER A 182 -7.04 9.43 0.16
CA SER A 182 -8.22 9.07 -0.62
C SER A 182 -8.37 9.99 -1.85
N PRO A 183 -9.13 9.57 -2.88
CA PRO A 183 -9.40 10.43 -4.04
C PRO A 183 -10.01 11.79 -3.66
N GLN A 184 -10.89 11.82 -2.66
CA GLN A 184 -11.52 13.05 -2.15
C GLN A 184 -10.48 13.95 -1.48
N GLN A 185 -9.63 13.38 -0.62
CA GLN A 185 -8.57 14.12 0.05
C GLN A 185 -7.53 14.66 -0.93
N LYS A 186 -7.22 13.92 -2.02
CA LYS A 186 -6.34 14.42 -3.08
C LYS A 186 -6.81 15.74 -3.66
N LYS A 187 -8.11 15.84 -3.95
CA LYS A 187 -8.71 17.08 -4.45
C LYS A 187 -8.59 18.23 -3.44
N LEU A 188 -8.87 17.96 -2.15
CA LEU A 188 -8.75 18.96 -1.09
C LEU A 188 -7.31 19.45 -0.90
N LEU A 189 -6.33 18.53 -0.90
CA LEU A 189 -4.90 18.88 -0.82
C LEU A 189 -4.48 19.80 -1.95
N VAL A 190 -4.81 19.46 -3.21
CA VAL A 190 -4.47 20.30 -4.37
C VAL A 190 -5.15 21.67 -4.26
N THR A 191 -6.41 21.73 -3.86
CA THR A 191 -7.13 22.99 -3.68
C THR A 191 -6.49 23.85 -2.58
N ALA A 192 -6.09 23.25 -1.45
CA ALA A 192 -5.43 23.95 -0.35
C ALA A 192 -4.06 24.51 -0.78
N MET A 193 -3.27 23.71 -1.54
CA MET A 193 -1.98 24.16 -2.09
C MET A 193 -2.17 25.35 -3.04
N GLN A 194 -3.17 25.31 -3.93
CA GLN A 194 -3.46 26.41 -4.87
C GLN A 194 -3.88 27.70 -4.15
N LYS A 195 -4.69 27.61 -3.09
CA LYS A 195 -5.08 28.80 -2.28
C LYS A 195 -3.88 29.50 -1.64
N GLN A 196 -2.83 28.75 -1.32
CA GLN A 196 -1.59 29.26 -0.71
C GLN A 196 -0.58 29.77 -1.75
N GLY A 197 -0.95 29.87 -3.02
CA GLY A 197 -0.10 30.37 -4.10
C GLY A 197 0.87 29.33 -4.69
N HIS A 198 0.74 28.08 -4.30
CA HIS A 198 1.46 26.99 -4.97
C HIS A 198 0.76 26.66 -6.31
N ARG A 199 1.54 26.62 -7.40
CA ARG A 199 1.07 26.30 -8.76
C ARG A 199 1.44 24.89 -9.15
#